data_630b291b49c5986fcd46e4e0e481f35a
#
_entry.id   630b291b49c5986fcd46e4e0e481f35a
#
_cell.length_a   1.000
_cell.length_b   1.000
_cell.length_c   1.000
_cell.angle_alpha   90.00
_cell.angle_beta   90.00
_cell.angle_gamma   90.00
#
_symmetry.space_group_name_H-M   'P 1'
#
loop_
_entity.id
_entity.type
_entity.pdbx_description
1 polymer ?
#
loop_
_entity_poly.entity_id
_entity_poly.type
_entity_poly.pdbx_seq_one_letter_code
_entity_poly.pdbx_strand_id
1 'polypeptide(L)'
;MSGDETTTLHLAKQAEKTGIKTKRLTVSHAFHSPHMQPILDDFLHTAHTLTYHQPTTPIISNLTGNPAGDEITTPDYWANHIRNTVLFHQTITTLTNHNVVRYLEIGPTGTLTALAHTTHPHATHIPTQRPNRHQPTTLTTALTHTHNTGHTPTWNTLIPHTPHHPPPHLPLPTPPLLGRNRTHRGR
;
A
#
# COMPACT_ATOMS: atom_id res chain seq x y z
N MET A 1 -16.21 -12.33 2.18
CA MET A 1 -17.55 -12.35 2.81
C MET A 1 -17.37 -12.31 4.33
N SER A 2 -18.32 -11.78 5.07
CA SER A 2 -18.34 -11.69 6.53
C SER A 2 -19.80 -11.88 7.01
N GLY A 3 -20.01 -12.52 8.16
CA GLY A 3 -21.34 -12.79 8.71
C GLY A 3 -21.33 -13.97 9.68
N ASP A 4 -22.46 -14.67 9.77
CA ASP A 4 -22.58 -15.88 10.55
C ASP A 4 -21.50 -16.92 10.17
N GLU A 5 -20.84 -17.49 11.17
CA GLU A 5 -19.70 -18.38 10.94
C GLU A 5 -20.09 -19.63 10.16
N THR A 6 -21.18 -20.28 10.55
CA THR A 6 -21.63 -21.53 9.92
C THR A 6 -21.98 -21.30 8.45
N THR A 7 -22.73 -20.25 8.17
CA THR A 7 -23.12 -19.86 6.81
C THR A 7 -21.92 -19.48 5.98
N THR A 8 -20.98 -18.69 6.54
CA THR A 8 -19.78 -18.24 5.85
C THR A 8 -18.87 -19.42 5.49
N LEU A 9 -18.68 -20.37 6.42
CA LEU A 9 -17.88 -21.57 6.16
C LEU A 9 -18.55 -22.51 5.14
N HIS A 10 -19.88 -22.60 5.15
CA HIS A 10 -20.61 -23.37 4.15
C HIS A 10 -20.39 -22.79 2.74
N LEU A 11 -20.54 -21.49 2.59
CA LEU A 11 -20.31 -20.80 1.31
C LEU A 11 -18.86 -20.91 0.85
N ALA A 12 -17.89 -20.82 1.76
CA ALA A 12 -16.48 -21.02 1.43
C ALA A 12 -16.24 -22.42 0.85
N LYS A 13 -16.77 -23.47 1.49
CA LYS A 13 -16.67 -24.84 0.97
C LYS A 13 -17.33 -25.01 -0.40
N GLN A 14 -18.45 -24.33 -0.66
CA GLN A 14 -19.06 -24.36 -2.00
C GLN A 14 -18.16 -23.68 -3.04
N ALA A 15 -17.58 -22.52 -2.71
CA ALA A 15 -16.64 -21.82 -3.59
C ALA A 15 -15.42 -22.69 -3.92
N GLU A 16 -14.87 -23.40 -2.93
CA GLU A 16 -13.75 -24.34 -3.16
C GLU A 16 -14.09 -25.45 -4.14
N LYS A 17 -15.32 -25.98 -4.09
CA LYS A 17 -15.78 -27.00 -5.06
C LYS A 17 -15.82 -26.47 -6.49
N THR A 18 -15.95 -25.16 -6.68
CA THR A 18 -15.91 -24.51 -8.00
C THR A 18 -14.50 -24.03 -8.39
N GLY A 19 -13.47 -24.42 -7.63
CA GLY A 19 -12.07 -24.06 -7.89
C GLY A 19 -11.65 -22.67 -7.36
N ILE A 20 -12.52 -21.98 -6.63
CA ILE A 20 -12.20 -20.68 -6.03
C ILE A 20 -11.42 -20.91 -4.74
N LYS A 21 -10.22 -20.37 -4.65
CA LYS A 21 -9.40 -20.42 -3.44
C LYS A 21 -10.04 -19.58 -2.34
N THR A 22 -10.22 -20.18 -1.17
CA THR A 22 -10.71 -19.48 0.01
C THR A 22 -9.63 -19.43 1.09
N LYS A 23 -9.74 -18.42 1.98
CA LYS A 23 -8.87 -18.30 3.15
C LYS A 23 -9.68 -17.72 4.29
N ARG A 24 -9.78 -18.47 5.39
CA ARG A 24 -10.37 -17.95 6.62
C ARG A 24 -9.43 -16.90 7.23
N LEU A 25 -9.98 -15.75 7.57
CA LEU A 25 -9.27 -14.72 8.33
C LEU A 25 -9.41 -14.99 9.82
N THR A 26 -8.34 -14.77 10.57
CA THR A 26 -8.35 -14.83 12.03
C THR A 26 -8.80 -13.48 12.57
N VAL A 27 -10.10 -13.36 12.79
CA VAL A 27 -10.74 -12.13 13.29
C VAL A 27 -11.61 -12.47 14.50
N SER A 28 -11.80 -11.51 15.41
CA SER A 28 -12.61 -11.69 16.61
C SER A 28 -14.11 -11.48 16.37
N HIS A 29 -14.47 -10.70 15.34
CA HIS A 29 -15.85 -10.33 15.06
C HIS A 29 -16.09 -10.30 13.55
N ALA A 30 -17.36 -10.42 13.16
CA ALA A 30 -17.81 -10.36 11.77
C ALA A 30 -17.93 -8.88 11.30
N PHE A 31 -16.82 -8.15 11.30
CA PHE A 31 -16.76 -6.79 10.76
C PHE A 31 -17.31 -6.75 9.32
N HIS A 32 -17.82 -5.61 8.93
CA HIS A 32 -18.40 -5.38 7.60
C HIS A 32 -19.59 -6.30 7.31
N SER A 33 -20.43 -6.56 8.33
CA SER A 33 -21.65 -7.34 8.22
C SER A 33 -22.75 -6.80 9.18
N PRO A 34 -24.02 -7.23 9.03
CA PRO A 34 -25.10 -6.87 9.94
C PRO A 34 -24.85 -7.24 11.42
N HIS A 35 -23.95 -8.18 11.71
CA HIS A 35 -23.55 -8.53 13.07
C HIS A 35 -22.90 -7.39 13.85
N MET A 36 -22.48 -6.33 13.17
CA MET A 36 -21.93 -5.12 13.82
C MET A 36 -23.02 -4.15 14.30
N GLN A 37 -24.29 -4.37 13.93
CA GLN A 37 -25.39 -3.48 14.30
C GLN A 37 -25.47 -3.17 15.80
N PRO A 38 -25.30 -4.13 16.72
CA PRO A 38 -25.46 -3.88 18.16
C PRO A 38 -24.47 -2.89 18.77
N ILE A 39 -23.31 -2.67 18.13
CA ILE A 39 -22.28 -1.74 18.66
C ILE A 39 -22.38 -0.35 18.07
N LEU A 40 -23.22 -0.12 17.07
CA LEU A 40 -23.20 1.13 16.30
C LEU A 40 -23.66 2.33 17.13
N ASP A 41 -24.62 2.15 18.02
CA ASP A 41 -25.15 3.24 18.87
C ASP A 41 -24.06 3.74 19.84
N ASP A 42 -23.33 2.83 20.50
CA ASP A 42 -22.22 3.17 21.39
C ASP A 42 -21.06 3.81 20.60
N PHE A 43 -20.78 3.28 19.40
CA PHE A 43 -19.78 3.87 18.51
C PHE A 43 -20.18 5.29 18.11
N LEU A 44 -21.41 5.52 17.67
CA LEU A 44 -21.93 6.84 17.30
C LEU A 44 -21.87 7.82 18.47
N HIS A 45 -22.26 7.38 19.67
CA HIS A 45 -22.15 8.20 20.87
C HIS A 45 -20.71 8.73 21.07
N THR A 46 -19.73 7.86 20.93
CA THR A 46 -18.32 8.26 21.00
C THR A 46 -17.90 9.10 19.80
N ALA A 47 -18.28 8.72 18.60
CA ALA A 47 -17.89 9.40 17.36
C ALA A 47 -18.40 10.86 17.31
N HIS A 48 -19.59 11.13 17.86
CA HIS A 48 -20.14 12.48 17.95
C HIS A 48 -19.35 13.43 18.88
N THR A 49 -18.50 12.90 19.76
CA THR A 49 -17.61 13.74 20.60
C THR A 49 -16.35 14.18 19.88
N LEU A 50 -16.06 13.64 18.70
CA LEU A 50 -14.84 13.90 17.93
C LEU A 50 -15.04 15.10 16.98
N THR A 51 -13.94 15.80 16.71
CA THR A 51 -13.90 16.83 15.68
C THR A 51 -13.34 16.22 14.40
N TYR A 52 -14.06 16.37 13.30
CA TYR A 52 -13.66 15.91 11.98
C TYR A 52 -13.20 17.09 11.12
N HIS A 53 -12.22 16.83 10.28
CA HIS A 53 -11.71 17.80 9.32
C HIS A 53 -11.67 17.20 7.92
N GLN A 54 -11.79 18.04 6.91
CA GLN A 54 -11.62 17.62 5.53
C GLN A 54 -10.20 17.07 5.30
N PRO A 55 -10.07 15.96 4.57
CA PRO A 55 -8.77 15.42 4.26
C PRO A 55 -7.96 16.38 3.37
N THR A 56 -6.69 16.57 3.70
CA THR A 56 -5.75 17.37 2.89
C THR A 56 -5.17 16.59 1.70
N THR A 57 -5.34 15.26 1.72
CA THR A 57 -4.93 14.36 0.65
C THR A 57 -6.18 13.66 0.12
N PRO A 58 -6.35 13.51 -1.19
CA PRO A 58 -7.48 12.79 -1.76
C PRO A 58 -7.59 11.36 -1.22
N ILE A 59 -8.81 10.97 -0.85
CA ILE A 59 -9.12 9.63 -0.33
C ILE A 59 -10.14 8.97 -1.25
N ILE A 60 -9.93 7.71 -1.60
CA ILE A 60 -10.97 6.89 -2.20
C ILE A 60 -11.63 6.08 -1.07
N SER A 61 -12.92 6.27 -0.88
CA SER A 61 -13.69 5.62 0.16
C SER A 61 -13.89 4.14 -0.14
N ASN A 62 -13.51 3.27 0.79
CA ASN A 62 -13.82 1.84 0.70
C ASN A 62 -15.32 1.53 0.94
N LEU A 63 -16.09 2.49 1.44
CA LEU A 63 -17.53 2.36 1.63
C LEU A 63 -18.30 2.57 0.32
N THR A 64 -17.82 3.52 -0.51
CA THR A 64 -18.50 3.91 -1.75
C THR A 64 -17.76 3.47 -3.02
N GLY A 65 -16.46 3.17 -2.90
CA GLY A 65 -15.57 2.91 -4.04
C GLY A 65 -15.21 4.16 -4.85
N ASN A 66 -15.63 5.35 -4.40
CA ASN A 66 -15.46 6.64 -5.10
C ASN A 66 -14.59 7.61 -4.30
N PRO A 67 -14.13 8.72 -4.89
CA PRO A 67 -13.52 9.80 -4.13
C PRO A 67 -14.43 10.23 -2.98
N ALA A 68 -13.87 10.34 -1.78
CA ALA A 68 -14.61 10.78 -0.60
C ALA A 68 -14.89 12.28 -0.68
N GLY A 69 -16.12 12.67 -0.36
CA GLY A 69 -16.59 14.03 -0.21
C GLY A 69 -16.72 14.44 1.27
N ASP A 70 -17.71 15.30 1.55
CA ASP A 70 -17.96 15.83 2.91
C ASP A 70 -18.43 14.75 3.89
N GLU A 71 -18.99 13.67 3.39
CA GLU A 71 -19.52 12.56 4.21
C GLU A 71 -18.47 11.94 5.13
N ILE A 72 -17.18 11.94 4.73
CA ILE A 72 -16.09 11.35 5.54
C ILE A 72 -15.86 12.13 6.86
N THR A 73 -16.39 13.34 6.95
CA THR A 73 -16.32 14.18 8.15
C THR A 73 -17.51 14.00 9.08
N THR A 74 -18.35 13.00 8.86
CA THR A 74 -19.53 12.72 9.68
C THR A 74 -19.37 11.43 10.48
N PRO A 75 -19.84 11.35 11.73
CA PRO A 75 -19.88 10.11 12.51
C PRO A 75 -20.61 8.95 11.80
N ASP A 76 -21.69 9.26 11.11
CA ASP A 76 -22.52 8.27 10.38
C ASP A 76 -21.73 7.55 9.28
N TYR A 77 -20.83 8.26 8.58
CA TYR A 77 -19.95 7.62 7.60
C TYR A 77 -19.13 6.50 8.24
N TRP A 78 -18.54 6.75 9.40
CA TRP A 78 -17.68 5.78 10.09
C TRP A 78 -18.47 4.62 10.69
N ALA A 79 -19.67 4.88 11.21
CA ALA A 79 -20.58 3.81 11.64
C ALA A 79 -20.98 2.90 10.47
N ASN A 80 -21.34 3.49 9.34
CA ASN A 80 -21.61 2.75 8.11
C ASN A 80 -20.40 1.98 7.61
N HIS A 81 -19.18 2.52 7.75
CA HIS A 81 -17.94 1.85 7.36
C HIS A 81 -17.65 0.59 8.20
N ILE A 82 -18.03 0.57 9.48
CA ILE A 82 -17.91 -0.62 10.34
C ILE A 82 -18.84 -1.75 9.86
N ARG A 83 -20.05 -1.41 9.43
CA ARG A 83 -21.11 -2.37 9.14
C ARG A 83 -21.13 -2.84 7.69
N ASN A 84 -20.88 -1.94 6.75
CA ASN A 84 -21.09 -2.21 5.33
C ASN A 84 -19.86 -2.88 4.67
N THR A 85 -20.11 -3.51 3.54
CA THR A 85 -19.07 -4.21 2.77
C THR A 85 -17.96 -3.27 2.32
N VAL A 86 -16.72 -3.72 2.42
CA VAL A 86 -15.55 -3.03 1.88
C VAL A 86 -15.49 -3.22 0.37
N LEU A 87 -15.60 -2.15 -0.40
CA LEU A 87 -15.59 -2.16 -1.86
C LEU A 87 -14.15 -2.05 -2.42
N PHE A 88 -13.25 -2.92 -1.94
CA PHE A 88 -11.82 -2.84 -2.26
C PHE A 88 -11.53 -2.92 -3.77
N HIS A 89 -12.16 -3.86 -4.47
CA HIS A 89 -11.98 -3.99 -5.92
C HIS A 89 -12.40 -2.71 -6.66
N GLN A 90 -13.54 -2.14 -6.32
CA GLN A 90 -14.02 -0.89 -6.91
C GLN A 90 -13.09 0.28 -6.58
N THR A 91 -12.56 0.34 -5.34
CA THR A 91 -11.56 1.32 -4.92
C THR A 91 -10.30 1.26 -5.80
N ILE A 92 -9.76 0.06 -6.04
CA ILE A 92 -8.59 -0.11 -6.92
C ILE A 92 -8.93 0.28 -8.37
N THR A 93 -10.13 -0.07 -8.86
CA THR A 93 -10.59 0.32 -10.20
C THR A 93 -10.68 1.85 -10.33
N THR A 94 -11.24 2.52 -9.33
CA THR A 94 -11.30 3.99 -9.30
C THR A 94 -9.91 4.61 -9.32
N LEU A 95 -8.98 4.10 -8.48
CA LEU A 95 -7.58 4.56 -8.48
C LEU A 95 -6.90 4.35 -9.84
N THR A 96 -7.15 3.22 -10.49
CA THR A 96 -6.64 2.94 -11.84
C THR A 96 -7.16 3.96 -12.86
N ASN A 97 -8.44 4.31 -12.81
CA ASN A 97 -9.05 5.34 -13.67
C ASN A 97 -8.49 6.74 -13.41
N HIS A 98 -7.97 6.98 -12.21
CA HIS A 98 -7.21 8.19 -11.86
C HIS A 98 -5.71 8.10 -12.19
N ASN A 99 -5.30 7.13 -13.03
CA ASN A 99 -3.91 6.90 -13.45
C ASN A 99 -2.93 6.62 -12.29
N VAL A 100 -3.40 6.05 -11.20
CA VAL A 100 -2.54 5.58 -10.13
C VAL A 100 -1.82 4.31 -10.60
N VAL A 101 -0.50 4.38 -10.70
CA VAL A 101 0.35 3.28 -11.17
C VAL A 101 1.24 2.70 -10.07
N ARG A 102 1.11 3.21 -8.85
CA ARG A 102 1.93 2.77 -7.71
C ARG A 102 1.09 2.70 -6.44
N TYR A 103 1.14 1.56 -5.77
CA TYR A 103 0.42 1.27 -4.53
C TYR A 103 1.44 0.97 -3.43
N LEU A 104 1.44 1.77 -2.38
CA LEU A 104 2.25 1.56 -1.19
C LEU A 104 1.34 1.13 -0.03
N GLU A 105 1.50 -0.11 0.43
CA GLU A 105 0.75 -0.60 1.60
C GLU A 105 1.50 -0.30 2.89
N ILE A 106 0.93 0.56 3.71
CA ILE A 106 1.42 0.87 5.06
C ILE A 106 0.67 0.00 6.06
N GLY A 107 1.30 -1.07 6.51
CA GLY A 107 0.66 -2.05 7.39
C GLY A 107 1.57 -3.23 7.72
N PRO A 108 1.16 -4.12 8.63
CA PRO A 108 2.00 -5.23 9.11
C PRO A 108 2.17 -6.37 8.10
N THR A 109 1.40 -6.33 7.01
CA THR A 109 1.38 -7.39 5.98
C THR A 109 1.43 -6.78 4.58
N GLY A 110 1.51 -7.59 3.53
CA GLY A 110 1.36 -7.20 2.13
C GLY A 110 0.08 -7.78 1.50
N THR A 111 -0.99 -7.89 2.28
CA THR A 111 -2.24 -8.54 1.83
C THR A 111 -2.98 -7.69 0.82
N LEU A 112 -3.07 -6.38 1.04
CA LEU A 112 -3.80 -5.46 0.16
C LEU A 112 -3.04 -5.24 -1.16
N THR A 113 -1.72 -5.15 -1.12
CA THR A 113 -0.90 -5.08 -2.34
C THR A 113 -1.02 -6.34 -3.18
N ALA A 114 -1.10 -7.53 -2.56
CA ALA A 114 -1.34 -8.78 -3.28
C ALA A 114 -2.73 -8.82 -3.93
N LEU A 115 -3.77 -8.34 -3.25
CA LEU A 115 -5.12 -8.22 -3.81
C LEU A 115 -5.20 -7.16 -4.90
N ALA A 116 -4.60 -5.98 -4.71
CA ALA A 116 -4.56 -4.93 -5.71
C ALA A 116 -3.86 -5.38 -6.99
N HIS A 117 -2.81 -6.21 -6.88
CA HIS A 117 -2.13 -6.78 -8.04
C HIS A 117 -3.06 -7.65 -8.91
N THR A 118 -4.05 -8.32 -8.33
CA THR A 118 -5.02 -9.10 -9.12
C THR A 118 -5.95 -8.22 -9.97
N THR A 119 -6.22 -7.01 -9.51
CA THR A 119 -7.08 -6.03 -10.21
C THR A 119 -6.27 -5.17 -11.18
N HIS A 120 -5.04 -4.78 -10.81
CA HIS A 120 -4.18 -3.92 -11.61
C HIS A 120 -2.74 -4.48 -11.69
N PRO A 121 -2.51 -5.55 -12.45
CA PRO A 121 -1.24 -6.29 -12.46
C PRO A 121 -0.04 -5.49 -13.02
N HIS A 122 -0.30 -4.49 -13.84
CA HIS A 122 0.76 -3.66 -14.46
C HIS A 122 1.26 -2.52 -13.55
N ALA A 123 0.60 -2.28 -12.43
CA ALA A 123 1.04 -1.29 -11.45
C ALA A 123 2.16 -1.83 -10.56
N THR A 124 2.85 -0.91 -9.91
CA THR A 124 3.86 -1.24 -8.88
C THR A 124 3.18 -1.42 -7.52
N HIS A 125 3.42 -2.54 -6.86
CA HIS A 125 2.81 -2.90 -5.58
C HIS A 125 3.89 -3.10 -4.51
N ILE A 126 3.93 -2.22 -3.51
CA ILE A 126 5.01 -2.12 -2.53
C ILE A 126 4.45 -2.26 -1.11
N PRO A 127 4.59 -3.41 -0.44
CA PRO A 127 4.31 -3.51 0.99
C PRO A 127 5.48 -2.96 1.81
N THR A 128 5.19 -2.17 2.84
CA THR A 128 6.22 -1.62 3.75
C THR A 128 6.69 -2.63 4.79
N GLN A 129 5.85 -3.61 5.12
CA GLN A 129 6.16 -4.68 6.07
C GLN A 129 5.69 -6.04 5.56
N ARG A 130 6.30 -7.10 6.08
CA ARG A 130 5.91 -8.49 5.82
C ARG A 130 6.11 -9.33 7.08
N PRO A 131 5.19 -10.26 7.40
CA PRO A 131 5.39 -11.21 8.50
C PRO A 131 6.69 -12.00 8.33
N ASN A 132 7.34 -12.30 9.45
CA ASN A 132 8.56 -13.11 9.48
C ASN A 132 9.75 -12.56 8.65
N ARG A 133 9.77 -11.24 8.43
CA ARG A 133 10.88 -10.53 7.78
C ARG A 133 11.46 -9.48 8.73
N HIS A 134 12.73 -9.17 8.57
CA HIS A 134 13.37 -8.09 9.30
C HIS A 134 12.77 -6.75 8.85
N GLN A 135 12.01 -6.09 9.75
CA GLN A 135 11.20 -4.92 9.41
C GLN A 135 12.00 -3.73 8.87
N PRO A 136 13.14 -3.31 9.48
CA PRO A 136 13.95 -2.23 8.92
C PRO A 136 14.40 -2.49 7.49
N THR A 137 14.83 -3.72 7.17
CA THR A 137 15.23 -4.10 5.81
C THR A 137 14.05 -4.05 4.85
N THR A 138 12.87 -4.54 5.26
CA THR A 138 11.67 -4.52 4.42
C THR A 138 11.24 -3.09 4.12
N LEU A 139 11.24 -2.21 5.13
CA LEU A 139 10.92 -0.81 4.95
C LEU A 139 11.93 -0.10 4.03
N THR A 140 13.24 -0.29 4.26
CA THR A 140 14.28 0.29 3.40
C THR A 140 14.14 -0.19 1.95
N THR A 141 13.83 -1.47 1.74
CA THR A 141 13.56 -2.02 0.40
C THR A 141 12.35 -1.35 -0.24
N ALA A 142 11.26 -1.14 0.51
CA ALA A 142 10.08 -0.45 0.02
C ALA A 142 10.38 1.00 -0.39
N LEU A 143 11.13 1.74 0.44
CA LEU A 143 11.56 3.12 0.14
C LEU A 143 12.47 3.18 -1.09
N THR A 144 13.43 2.25 -1.21
CA THR A 144 14.30 2.14 -2.38
C THR A 144 13.49 1.86 -3.65
N HIS A 145 12.51 0.95 -3.56
CA HIS A 145 11.64 0.66 -4.70
C HIS A 145 10.78 1.87 -5.09
N THR A 146 10.25 2.60 -4.11
CA THR A 146 9.51 3.84 -4.33
C THR A 146 10.38 4.89 -5.02
N HIS A 147 11.65 5.03 -4.59
CA HIS A 147 12.63 5.92 -5.21
C HIS A 147 12.91 5.53 -6.67
N ASN A 148 13.23 4.26 -6.91
CA ASN A 148 13.57 3.74 -8.24
C ASN A 148 12.39 3.83 -9.23
N THR A 149 11.16 3.93 -8.73
CA THR A 149 9.95 4.12 -9.54
C THR A 149 9.54 5.59 -9.66
N GLY A 150 10.41 6.54 -9.33
CA GLY A 150 10.27 7.97 -9.61
C GLY A 150 9.64 8.81 -8.50
N HIS A 151 9.58 8.31 -7.25
CA HIS A 151 9.16 9.11 -6.10
C HIS A 151 10.24 9.07 -5.02
N THR A 152 11.02 10.12 -4.93
CA THR A 152 12.17 10.20 -4.00
C THR A 152 11.72 10.48 -2.57
N PRO A 153 11.95 9.57 -1.61
CA PRO A 153 11.78 9.83 -0.19
C PRO A 153 12.76 10.91 0.30
N THR A 154 12.44 11.54 1.42
CA THR A 154 13.35 12.49 2.08
C THR A 154 14.45 11.72 2.83
N TRP A 155 15.49 11.28 2.11
CA TRP A 155 16.55 10.43 2.63
C TRP A 155 17.25 11.01 3.85
N ASN A 156 17.42 12.33 3.93
CA ASN A 156 18.07 13.01 5.05
C ASN A 156 17.39 12.80 6.41
N THR A 157 16.09 12.45 6.42
CA THR A 157 15.37 12.12 7.65
C THR A 157 15.54 10.66 8.07
N LEU A 158 15.97 9.81 7.14
CA LEU A 158 16.07 8.36 7.34
C LEU A 158 17.53 7.91 7.57
N ILE A 159 18.46 8.60 6.95
CA ILE A 159 19.88 8.27 7.00
C ILE A 159 20.57 9.39 7.80
N PRO A 160 21.13 9.09 8.98
CA PRO A 160 21.91 10.07 9.72
C PRO A 160 23.05 10.62 8.85
N HIS A 161 23.25 11.94 8.89
CA HIS A 161 24.42 12.54 8.27
C HIS A 161 25.68 11.96 8.92
N THR A 162 26.34 11.04 8.24
CA THR A 162 27.72 10.69 8.57
C THR A 162 28.62 11.81 8.03
N PRO A 163 29.63 12.24 8.80
CA PRO A 163 30.63 13.17 8.28
C PRO A 163 31.17 12.65 6.94
N HIS A 164 31.23 13.53 5.97
CA HIS A 164 31.73 13.19 4.64
C HIS A 164 33.21 12.81 4.76
N HIS A 165 33.52 11.54 4.83
CA HIS A 165 34.89 11.09 4.63
C HIS A 165 35.19 11.23 3.14
N PRO A 166 36.19 12.04 2.76
CA PRO A 166 36.61 12.06 1.37
C PRO A 166 36.95 10.62 0.94
N PRO A 167 36.55 10.23 -0.25
CA PRO A 167 36.88 8.89 -0.74
C PRO A 167 38.42 8.72 -0.66
N PRO A 168 38.92 7.55 -0.28
CA PRO A 168 40.34 7.30 -0.30
C PRO A 168 40.85 7.67 -1.68
N HIS A 169 41.92 8.49 -1.73
CA HIS A 169 42.59 8.80 -2.98
C HIS A 169 43.08 7.50 -3.59
N LEU A 170 42.31 6.93 -4.48
CA LEU A 170 42.78 5.89 -5.37
C LEU A 170 43.69 6.59 -6.37
N PRO A 171 44.99 6.33 -6.37
CA PRO A 171 45.83 6.80 -7.44
C PRO A 171 45.32 6.16 -8.72
N LEU A 172 44.61 6.94 -9.53
CA LEU A 172 44.26 6.49 -10.87
C LEU A 172 45.58 6.28 -11.60
N PRO A 173 45.91 5.07 -12.07
CA PRO A 173 47.05 4.89 -12.95
C PRO A 173 46.77 5.77 -14.16
N THR A 174 47.70 6.71 -14.41
CA THR A 174 47.71 7.53 -15.60
C THR A 174 48.44 6.77 -16.72
N PRO A 175 47.75 5.97 -17.53
CA PRO A 175 48.26 5.63 -18.84
C PRO A 175 47.69 6.64 -19.83
N PRO A 176 48.49 7.15 -20.77
CA PRO A 176 47.96 7.97 -21.84
C PRO A 176 47.11 7.09 -22.75
N LEU A 177 45.78 7.25 -22.60
CA LEU A 177 44.78 6.55 -23.45
C LEU A 177 44.66 7.12 -24.87
N LEU A 178 45.56 8.01 -25.27
CA LEU A 178 45.61 8.55 -26.63
C LEU A 178 46.87 8.05 -27.32
N GLY A 179 46.68 7.08 -28.20
CA GLY A 179 47.74 6.61 -29.10
C GLY A 179 48.31 7.79 -29.91
N ARG A 180 49.63 7.91 -29.90
CA ARG A 180 50.35 8.80 -30.81
C ARG A 180 49.92 8.47 -32.25
N ASN A 181 49.31 9.44 -32.91
CA ASN A 181 49.16 9.42 -34.37
C ASN A 181 50.58 9.32 -34.98
N ARG A 182 50.91 8.17 -35.53
CA ARG A 182 52.05 8.03 -36.42
C ARG A 182 51.74 8.82 -37.70
N THR A 183 52.31 9.99 -37.81
CA THR A 183 52.40 10.68 -39.11
C THR A 183 53.27 9.82 -40.03
N HIS A 184 52.66 9.17 -41.01
CA HIS A 184 53.36 8.64 -42.14
C HIS A 184 53.89 9.86 -42.95
N ARG A 185 55.20 10.10 -42.87
CA ARG A 185 55.90 10.86 -43.91
C ARG A 185 56.17 9.91 -45.05
N GLY A 186 55.58 10.28 -46.21
CA GLY A 186 55.83 9.58 -47.46
C GLY A 186 57.19 9.86 -48.08
N ARG A 187 57.61 8.93 -48.85
CA ARG A 187 58.39 9.12 -50.06
C ARG A 187 57.65 8.51 -51.21
#